data_878cb3ea03ccf3e063033f31bb9ce162
#
_entry.id   878cb3ea03ccf3e063033f31bb9ce162
#
_cell.length_a   1.000
_cell.length_b   1.000
_cell.length_c   1.000
_cell.angle_alpha   90.00
_cell.angle_beta   90.00
_cell.angle_gamma   90.00
#
_symmetry.space_group_name_H-M   'P 1'
#
loop_
_entity.id
_entity.type
_entity.pdbx_description
1 polymer ?
#
loop_
_entity_poly.entity_id
_entity_poly.type
_entity_poly.pdbx_seq_one_letter_code
_entity_poly.pdbx_strand_id
1 'polypeptide(L)'
;AEEFSHTKRGPSVFDFGDGSYNDSRVVAKIKNAVYKYAEEGNAPQIAAARAAAAARFAHADFGVASVGMGTGAEVVYLAVAHRGYVYIKRIKNGEGAGKVVALSALDMVRRLAQKQPVDRARMFKANSDFDWNAPLKKRRSSKYAAPIAVLAVLLVALAVACWYFFTHFSLGGGNGAGGALPVSGSTSTSASTGEPASVP
;
A
#
# COMPACT_ATOMS: atom_id res chain seq x y z
N ALA A 1 -8.39 -5.63 22.62
CA ALA A 1 -9.75 -5.24 23.02
C ALA A 1 -9.69 -4.14 24.09
N GLU A 2 -8.96 -4.35 25.18
CA GLU A 2 -8.82 -3.38 26.26
C GLU A 2 -8.36 -2.00 25.80
N GLU A 3 -7.38 -1.93 24.94
CA GLU A 3 -6.84 -0.65 24.44
C GLU A 3 -7.85 0.18 23.61
N PHE A 4 -8.83 -0.46 22.98
CA PHE A 4 -9.89 0.24 22.25
C PHE A 4 -11.02 0.72 23.17
N SER A 5 -11.35 -0.04 24.21
CA SER A 5 -12.44 0.32 25.12
C SER A 5 -12.18 1.61 25.89
N HIS A 6 -10.91 1.96 26.10
CA HIS A 6 -10.50 3.17 26.81
C HIS A 6 -10.46 4.45 25.94
N THR A 7 -10.65 4.34 24.62
CA THR A 7 -10.69 5.52 23.76
C THR A 7 -12.06 6.19 23.80
N LYS A 8 -12.11 7.54 23.67
CA LYS A 8 -13.35 8.33 23.72
C LYS A 8 -14.45 7.85 22.74
N ARG A 9 -14.06 7.20 21.64
CA ARG A 9 -14.96 6.62 20.62
C ARG A 9 -14.92 5.09 20.59
N GLY A 10 -14.19 4.46 21.49
CA GLY A 10 -14.01 3.01 21.53
C GLY A 10 -15.32 2.23 21.52
N PRO A 11 -16.29 2.55 22.41
CA PRO A 11 -17.56 1.82 22.49
C PRO A 11 -18.42 1.90 21.22
N SER A 12 -18.26 2.96 20.40
CA SER A 12 -19.01 3.09 19.15
C SER A 12 -18.35 2.44 17.94
N VAL A 13 -17.07 2.07 18.06
CA VAL A 13 -16.27 1.49 16.97
C VAL A 13 -15.94 0.02 17.22
N PHE A 14 -15.77 -0.35 18.50
CA PHE A 14 -15.43 -1.70 18.89
C PHE A 14 -16.71 -2.46 19.25
N ASP A 15 -17.09 -3.41 18.43
CA ASP A 15 -18.28 -4.21 18.62
C ASP A 15 -18.02 -5.43 19.51
N PHE A 16 -16.93 -6.15 19.24
CA PHE A 16 -16.76 -7.48 19.83
C PHE A 16 -15.30 -7.92 19.89
N GLY A 17 -14.92 -8.62 20.95
CA GLY A 17 -13.61 -9.28 21.09
C GLY A 17 -13.70 -10.59 21.86
N ASP A 18 -13.10 -11.65 21.32
CA ASP A 18 -13.14 -13.02 21.86
C ASP A 18 -12.59 -13.13 23.30
N GLY A 19 -11.63 -12.26 23.68
CA GLY A 19 -11.04 -12.26 25.02
C GLY A 19 -11.91 -11.65 26.12
N SER A 20 -12.92 -10.88 25.77
CA SER A 20 -13.80 -10.17 26.70
C SER A 20 -15.29 -10.39 26.46
N TYR A 21 -15.62 -11.12 25.40
CA TYR A 21 -17.00 -11.37 25.00
C TYR A 21 -17.45 -12.76 25.46
N ASN A 22 -18.43 -12.80 26.31
CA ASN A 22 -18.92 -14.03 26.96
C ASN A 22 -20.05 -14.72 26.18
N ASP A 23 -20.32 -14.33 24.92
CA ASP A 23 -21.32 -15.03 24.12
C ASP A 23 -20.75 -16.35 23.58
N SER A 24 -21.03 -17.41 24.28
CA SER A 24 -20.63 -18.77 23.93
C SER A 24 -21.07 -19.20 22.52
N ARG A 25 -22.15 -18.61 21.99
CA ARG A 25 -22.65 -18.92 20.63
C ARG A 25 -21.76 -18.36 19.55
N VAL A 26 -21.27 -17.12 19.71
CA VAL A 26 -20.36 -16.49 18.76
C VAL A 26 -19.02 -17.17 18.82
N VAL A 27 -18.50 -17.44 20.00
CA VAL A 27 -17.23 -18.18 20.21
C VAL A 27 -17.31 -19.57 19.56
N ALA A 28 -18.41 -20.30 19.74
CA ALA A 28 -18.62 -21.60 19.11
C ALA A 28 -18.64 -21.51 17.58
N LYS A 29 -19.30 -20.49 17.01
CA LYS A 29 -19.33 -20.28 15.55
C LYS A 29 -17.94 -19.99 15.00
N ILE A 30 -17.13 -19.19 15.69
CA ILE A 30 -15.75 -18.91 15.29
C ILE A 30 -14.90 -20.18 15.39
N LYS A 31 -15.02 -20.95 16.46
CA LYS A 31 -14.30 -22.23 16.62
C LYS A 31 -14.64 -23.20 15.50
N ASN A 32 -15.91 -23.35 15.18
CA ASN A 32 -16.35 -24.22 14.07
C ASN A 32 -15.81 -23.77 12.72
N ALA A 33 -15.73 -22.46 12.45
CA ALA A 33 -15.18 -21.92 11.21
C ALA A 33 -13.69 -22.22 11.01
N VAL A 34 -12.95 -22.49 12.07
CA VAL A 34 -11.51 -22.76 12.00
C VAL A 34 -11.14 -24.24 12.25
N TYR A 35 -12.13 -25.09 12.55
CA TYR A 35 -11.91 -26.48 12.98
C TYR A 35 -11.04 -27.25 12.00
N LYS A 36 -11.34 -27.19 10.70
CA LYS A 36 -10.55 -27.83 9.64
C LYS A 36 -9.07 -27.47 9.71
N TYR A 37 -8.76 -26.20 9.86
CA TYR A 37 -7.38 -25.70 9.86
C TYR A 37 -6.67 -25.94 11.20
N ALA A 38 -7.42 -26.05 12.28
CA ALA A 38 -6.88 -26.38 13.60
C ALA A 38 -6.36 -27.81 13.65
N GLU A 39 -7.04 -28.76 13.02
CA GLU A 39 -6.58 -30.15 12.88
C GLU A 39 -5.30 -30.26 12.03
N GLU A 40 -5.18 -29.45 10.98
CA GLU A 40 -4.00 -29.40 10.12
C GLU A 40 -2.81 -28.67 10.77
N GLY A 41 -3.01 -28.00 11.91
CA GLY A 41 -1.97 -27.19 12.58
C GLY A 41 -1.53 -25.97 11.77
N ASN A 42 -2.33 -25.52 10.79
CA ASN A 42 -2.00 -24.44 9.87
C ASN A 42 -2.30 -23.06 10.49
N ALA A 43 -1.38 -22.55 11.32
CA ALA A 43 -1.55 -21.30 12.05
C ALA A 43 -1.94 -20.06 11.20
N PRO A 44 -1.36 -19.80 10.03
CA PRO A 44 -1.80 -18.69 9.18
C PRO A 44 -3.24 -18.85 8.66
N GLN A 45 -3.67 -20.08 8.33
CA GLN A 45 -5.04 -20.37 7.92
C GLN A 45 -6.01 -20.17 9.07
N ILE A 46 -5.65 -20.62 10.28
CA ILE A 46 -6.45 -20.42 11.49
C ILE A 46 -6.64 -18.92 11.74
N ALA A 47 -5.57 -18.12 11.66
CA ALA A 47 -5.63 -16.67 11.86
C ALA A 47 -6.57 -16.01 10.82
N ALA A 48 -6.44 -16.40 9.55
CA ALA A 48 -7.28 -15.90 8.48
C ALA A 48 -8.76 -16.24 8.68
N ALA A 49 -9.05 -17.50 8.99
CA ALA A 49 -10.42 -17.99 9.18
C ALA A 49 -11.08 -17.33 10.40
N ARG A 50 -10.34 -17.15 11.51
CA ARG A 50 -10.82 -16.44 12.70
C ARG A 50 -11.14 -14.98 12.40
N ALA A 51 -10.25 -14.26 11.73
CA ALA A 51 -10.48 -12.86 11.36
C ALA A 51 -11.70 -12.72 10.44
N ALA A 52 -11.81 -13.57 9.42
CA ALA A 52 -12.95 -13.57 8.50
C ALA A 52 -14.28 -13.94 9.20
N ALA A 53 -14.24 -14.93 10.10
CA ALA A 53 -15.41 -15.33 10.88
C ALA A 53 -15.85 -14.22 11.85
N ALA A 54 -14.92 -13.57 12.55
CA ALA A 54 -15.21 -12.45 13.44
C ALA A 54 -15.91 -11.32 12.69
N ALA A 55 -15.37 -10.86 11.57
CA ALA A 55 -16.00 -9.83 10.74
C ALA A 55 -17.42 -10.22 10.31
N ARG A 56 -17.59 -11.48 9.84
CA ARG A 56 -18.89 -11.97 9.35
C ARG A 56 -19.94 -12.08 10.45
N PHE A 57 -19.58 -12.64 11.60
CA PHE A 57 -20.56 -12.89 12.68
C PHE A 57 -20.93 -11.64 13.46
N ALA A 58 -20.01 -10.67 13.54
CA ALA A 58 -20.26 -9.36 14.12
C ALA A 58 -20.87 -8.36 13.11
N HIS A 59 -21.00 -8.74 11.84
CA HIS A 59 -21.38 -7.82 10.75
C HIS A 59 -20.49 -6.57 10.70
N ALA A 60 -19.20 -6.72 11.06
CA ALA A 60 -18.24 -5.65 11.17
C ALA A 60 -17.43 -5.48 9.88
N ASP A 61 -16.99 -4.25 9.61
CA ASP A 61 -16.12 -3.93 8.46
C ASP A 61 -14.73 -4.59 8.57
N PHE A 62 -14.28 -4.80 9.81
CA PHE A 62 -12.99 -5.40 10.11
C PHE A 62 -13.12 -6.53 11.12
N GLY A 63 -12.43 -7.62 10.84
CA GLY A 63 -12.22 -8.68 11.80
C GLY A 63 -10.72 -8.85 12.04
N VAL A 64 -10.32 -8.98 13.30
CA VAL A 64 -8.91 -9.13 13.69
C VAL A 64 -8.74 -10.42 14.46
N ALA A 65 -7.69 -11.18 14.16
CA ALA A 65 -7.33 -12.36 14.92
C ALA A 65 -5.82 -12.55 14.98
N SER A 66 -5.33 -13.12 16.06
CA SER A 66 -3.94 -13.54 16.20
C SER A 66 -3.85 -15.00 16.64
N VAL A 67 -2.83 -15.70 16.15
CA VAL A 67 -2.55 -17.11 16.48
C VAL A 67 -1.08 -17.26 16.80
N GLY A 68 -0.75 -18.01 17.85
CA GLY A 68 0.63 -18.25 18.29
C GLY A 68 1.03 -17.46 19.54
N MET A 69 0.22 -16.54 20.04
CA MET A 69 0.49 -15.87 21.31
C MET A 69 0.30 -16.84 22.50
N GLY A 70 1.27 -16.84 23.41
CA GLY A 70 1.18 -17.64 24.64
C GLY A 70 1.34 -19.16 24.45
N THR A 71 1.62 -19.64 23.23
CA THR A 71 1.73 -21.08 22.93
C THR A 71 3.19 -21.58 22.85
N GLY A 72 4.18 -20.75 23.17
CA GLY A 72 5.60 -21.10 22.96
C GLY A 72 6.03 -21.07 21.49
N ALA A 73 5.15 -20.75 20.56
CA ALA A 73 5.49 -20.64 19.15
C ALA A 73 6.46 -19.47 18.91
N GLU A 74 7.45 -19.66 18.03
CA GLU A 74 8.42 -18.60 17.67
C GLU A 74 7.77 -17.42 16.95
N VAL A 75 6.59 -17.62 16.41
CA VAL A 75 5.93 -16.69 15.51
C VAL A 75 4.45 -16.55 15.83
N VAL A 76 3.99 -15.31 15.81
CA VAL A 76 2.57 -14.95 15.86
C VAL A 76 2.12 -14.56 14.45
N TYR A 77 1.00 -15.12 14.02
CA TYR A 77 0.31 -14.71 12.79
C TYR A 77 -0.84 -13.77 13.17
N LEU A 78 -0.74 -12.54 12.74
CA LEU A 78 -1.76 -11.53 12.87
C LEU A 78 -2.53 -11.41 11.57
N ALA A 79 -3.85 -11.58 11.60
CA ALA A 79 -4.72 -11.46 10.45
C ALA A 79 -5.75 -10.34 10.64
N VAL A 80 -5.99 -9.56 9.58
CA VAL A 80 -7.06 -8.57 9.51
C VAL A 80 -7.91 -8.85 8.28
N ALA A 81 -9.18 -9.14 8.49
CA ALA A 81 -10.17 -9.33 7.41
C ALA A 81 -10.83 -8.00 7.07
N HIS A 82 -10.96 -7.71 5.79
CA HIS A 82 -11.66 -6.54 5.27
C HIS A 82 -12.13 -6.77 3.83
N ARG A 83 -13.40 -6.50 3.54
CA ARG A 83 -14.01 -6.54 2.19
C ARG A 83 -13.70 -7.81 1.39
N GLY A 84 -13.82 -8.97 2.04
CA GLY A 84 -13.62 -10.27 1.38
C GLY A 84 -12.16 -10.68 1.19
N TYR A 85 -11.21 -9.94 1.74
CA TYR A 85 -9.79 -10.27 1.78
C TYR A 85 -9.30 -10.37 3.20
N VAL A 86 -8.22 -11.13 3.40
CA VAL A 86 -7.52 -11.24 4.68
C VAL A 86 -6.06 -10.85 4.45
N TYR A 87 -5.58 -9.97 5.30
CA TYR A 87 -4.21 -9.49 5.32
C TYR A 87 -3.50 -10.12 6.50
N ILE A 88 -2.45 -10.90 6.25
CA ILE A 88 -1.74 -11.66 7.29
C ILE A 88 -0.32 -11.14 7.40
N LYS A 89 0.07 -10.82 8.64
CA LYS A 89 1.43 -10.41 9.00
C LYS A 89 2.04 -11.42 9.93
N ARG A 90 3.29 -11.80 9.66
CA ARG A 90 4.10 -12.64 10.54
C ARG A 90 4.89 -11.74 11.48
N ILE A 91 4.79 -11.99 12.79
CA ILE A 91 5.46 -11.23 13.85
C ILE A 91 6.27 -12.22 14.68
N LYS A 92 7.53 -11.89 14.98
CA LYS A 92 8.35 -12.72 15.86
C LYS A 92 7.74 -12.66 17.28
N ASN A 93 7.56 -13.83 17.87
CA ASN A 93 7.09 -13.93 19.26
C ASN A 93 8.28 -13.68 20.21
N GLY A 94 8.01 -13.07 21.36
CA GLY A 94 9.02 -12.75 22.36
C GLY A 94 8.44 -11.83 23.42
N GLU A 95 9.29 -11.35 24.30
CA GLU A 95 8.91 -10.37 25.31
C GLU A 95 8.27 -9.13 24.66
N GLY A 96 7.12 -8.70 25.16
CA GLY A 96 6.36 -7.59 24.60
C GLY A 96 5.64 -7.86 23.27
N ALA A 97 5.66 -9.10 22.75
CA ALA A 97 5.00 -9.44 21.48
C ALA A 97 3.52 -9.05 21.45
N GLY A 98 2.80 -9.16 22.56
CA GLY A 98 1.39 -8.75 22.67
C GLY A 98 1.19 -7.29 22.29
N LYS A 99 2.02 -6.38 22.79
CA LYS A 99 1.98 -4.95 22.45
C LYS A 99 2.29 -4.71 20.97
N VAL A 100 3.30 -5.40 20.42
CA VAL A 100 3.66 -5.29 19.00
C VAL A 100 2.53 -5.80 18.10
N VAL A 101 1.88 -6.90 18.48
CA VAL A 101 0.72 -7.45 17.75
C VAL A 101 -0.45 -6.47 17.80
N ALA A 102 -0.78 -5.91 18.97
CA ALA A 102 -1.85 -4.94 19.12
C ALA A 102 -1.61 -3.68 18.28
N LEU A 103 -0.44 -3.07 18.39
CA LEU A 103 -0.08 -1.89 17.60
C LEU A 103 -0.07 -2.18 16.08
N SER A 104 0.42 -3.37 15.68
CA SER A 104 0.39 -3.78 14.28
C SER A 104 -1.03 -3.98 13.77
N ALA A 105 -1.93 -4.53 14.58
CA ALA A 105 -3.34 -4.68 14.25
C ALA A 105 -4.01 -3.31 14.02
N LEU A 106 -3.77 -2.37 14.94
CA LEU A 106 -4.27 -1.00 14.83
C LEU A 106 -3.78 -0.30 13.56
N ASP A 107 -2.48 -0.38 13.28
CA ASP A 107 -1.91 0.21 12.06
C ASP A 107 -2.48 -0.44 10.79
N MET A 108 -2.65 -1.77 10.76
CA MET A 108 -3.26 -2.46 9.63
C MET A 108 -4.69 -2.01 9.39
N VAL A 109 -5.52 -1.94 10.45
CA VAL A 109 -6.91 -1.46 10.36
C VAL A 109 -6.96 -0.01 9.89
N ARG A 110 -6.13 0.87 10.47
CA ARG A 110 -6.02 2.27 10.06
C ARG A 110 -5.67 2.41 8.57
N ARG A 111 -4.64 1.69 8.11
CA ARG A 111 -4.22 1.72 6.70
C ARG A 111 -5.32 1.23 5.76
N LEU A 112 -5.98 0.12 6.11
CA LEU A 112 -7.08 -0.42 5.30
C LEU A 112 -8.28 0.53 5.25
N ALA A 113 -8.63 1.18 6.36
CA ALA A 113 -9.68 2.20 6.41
C ALA A 113 -9.34 3.40 5.51
N GLN A 114 -8.06 3.81 5.46
CA GLN A 114 -7.55 4.89 4.62
C GLN A 114 -7.22 4.44 3.18
N LYS A 115 -7.52 3.20 2.80
CA LYS A 115 -7.18 2.60 1.49
C LYS A 115 -5.67 2.64 1.17
N GLN A 116 -4.84 2.63 2.22
CA GLN A 116 -3.39 2.59 2.10
C GLN A 116 -2.87 1.14 2.03
N PRO A 117 -1.73 0.90 1.40
CA PRO A 117 -1.12 -0.43 1.39
C PRO A 117 -0.68 -0.84 2.79
N VAL A 118 -0.89 -2.12 3.12
CA VAL A 118 -0.44 -2.70 4.39
C VAL A 118 0.97 -3.25 4.21
N ASP A 119 1.92 -2.72 4.99
CA ASP A 119 3.31 -3.13 4.90
C ASP A 119 3.54 -4.54 5.44
N ARG A 120 4.34 -5.30 4.72
CA ARG A 120 4.79 -6.65 5.12
C ARG A 120 3.65 -7.62 5.43
N ALA A 121 2.43 -7.35 4.93
CA ALA A 121 1.32 -8.28 5.01
C ALA A 121 1.11 -9.00 3.69
N ARG A 122 0.78 -10.29 3.76
CA ARG A 122 0.34 -11.08 2.61
C ARG A 122 -1.17 -10.99 2.52
N MET A 123 -1.69 -10.74 1.32
CA MET A 123 -3.12 -10.64 1.07
C MET A 123 -3.63 -11.92 0.44
N PHE A 124 -4.69 -12.47 1.01
CA PHE A 124 -5.40 -13.65 0.50
C PHE A 124 -6.89 -13.34 0.39
N LYS A 125 -7.60 -14.13 -0.41
CA LYS A 125 -9.07 -14.06 -0.44
C LYS A 125 -9.61 -14.71 0.82
N ALA A 126 -10.58 -14.08 1.47
CA ALA A 126 -11.24 -14.66 2.65
C ALA A 126 -11.93 -15.98 2.28
N ASN A 127 -11.93 -16.94 3.19
CA ASN A 127 -12.51 -18.26 3.04
C ASN A 127 -11.95 -19.10 1.86
N SER A 128 -10.72 -18.83 1.44
CA SER A 128 -10.00 -19.66 0.47
C SER A 128 -8.83 -20.35 1.16
N ASP A 129 -8.57 -21.59 0.78
CA ASP A 129 -7.34 -22.27 1.15
C ASP A 129 -6.17 -21.61 0.40
N PHE A 130 -5.07 -21.39 1.10
CA PHE A 130 -3.87 -20.78 0.53
C PHE A 130 -2.62 -21.46 1.10
N ASP A 131 -1.60 -21.57 0.27
CA ASP A 131 -0.28 -21.96 0.74
C ASP A 131 0.50 -20.73 1.23
N TRP A 132 0.81 -20.74 2.54
CA TRP A 132 1.61 -19.68 3.13
C TRP A 132 3.02 -19.61 2.54
N ASN A 133 3.60 -20.75 2.13
CA ASN A 133 4.95 -20.81 1.60
C ASN A 133 5.02 -20.54 0.09
N ALA A 134 3.87 -20.49 -0.58
CA ALA A 134 3.84 -20.19 -2.00
C ALA A 134 4.55 -18.86 -2.29
N PRO A 135 5.37 -18.79 -3.34
CA PRO A 135 6.04 -17.54 -3.71
C PRO A 135 5.01 -16.47 -4.01
N LEU A 136 5.19 -15.29 -3.44
CA LEU A 136 4.34 -14.15 -3.75
C LEU A 136 4.41 -13.91 -5.26
N LYS A 137 3.30 -14.11 -5.97
CA LYS A 137 3.18 -13.67 -7.36
C LYS A 137 3.52 -12.20 -7.38
N LYS A 138 4.71 -11.87 -7.89
CA LYS A 138 5.15 -10.50 -8.06
C LYS A 138 4.05 -9.80 -8.85
N ARG A 139 3.27 -8.96 -8.18
CA ARG A 139 2.21 -8.18 -8.82
C ARG A 139 2.93 -7.34 -9.85
N ARG A 140 2.93 -7.81 -11.10
CA ARG A 140 3.44 -7.03 -12.21
C ARG A 140 2.72 -5.69 -12.11
N SER A 141 3.48 -4.67 -11.84
CA SER A 141 3.04 -3.27 -11.84
C SER A 141 2.72 -2.88 -13.28
N SER A 142 1.68 -3.50 -13.81
CA SER A 142 1.21 -3.33 -15.19
C SER A 142 0.56 -1.97 -15.43
N LYS A 143 0.34 -1.17 -14.39
CA LYS A 143 -0.34 0.12 -14.55
C LYS A 143 0.47 1.16 -15.32
N TYR A 144 1.79 0.97 -15.41
CA TYR A 144 2.67 1.91 -16.12
C TYR A 144 3.29 1.33 -17.40
N ALA A 145 3.13 0.04 -17.66
CA ALA A 145 3.68 -0.57 -18.87
C ALA A 145 3.00 -0.06 -20.14
N ALA A 146 1.68 0.11 -20.14
CA ALA A 146 0.94 0.64 -21.26
C ALA A 146 1.27 2.12 -21.57
N PRO A 147 1.25 3.06 -20.61
CA PRO A 147 1.59 4.45 -20.90
C PRO A 147 3.08 4.63 -21.27
N ILE A 148 3.99 3.83 -20.73
CA ILE A 148 5.41 3.87 -21.11
C ILE A 148 5.59 3.37 -22.56
N ALA A 149 4.91 2.31 -22.94
CA ALA A 149 4.95 1.81 -24.31
C ALA A 149 4.39 2.83 -25.31
N VAL A 150 3.28 3.48 -25.00
CA VAL A 150 2.69 4.54 -25.82
C VAL A 150 3.64 5.74 -25.93
N LEU A 151 4.25 6.16 -24.83
CA LEU A 151 5.23 7.26 -24.83
C LEU A 151 6.46 6.93 -25.68
N ALA A 152 6.97 5.69 -25.60
CA ALA A 152 8.10 5.25 -26.41
C ALA A 152 7.76 5.26 -27.91
N VAL A 153 6.58 4.79 -28.29
CA VAL A 153 6.12 4.83 -29.69
C VAL A 153 5.98 6.27 -30.19
N LEU A 154 5.43 7.18 -29.38
CA LEU A 154 5.32 8.61 -29.70
C LEU A 154 6.69 9.26 -29.91
N LEU A 155 7.67 8.96 -29.05
CA LEU A 155 9.04 9.48 -29.17
C LEU A 155 9.72 8.98 -30.46
N VAL A 156 9.55 7.70 -30.79
CA VAL A 156 10.09 7.16 -32.06
C VAL A 156 9.42 7.82 -33.25
N ALA A 157 8.10 7.98 -33.26
CA ALA A 157 7.38 8.64 -34.36
C ALA A 157 7.84 10.09 -34.53
N LEU A 158 8.07 10.81 -33.43
CA LEU A 158 8.55 12.19 -33.43
C LEU A 158 9.99 12.28 -33.94
N ALA A 159 10.86 11.35 -33.57
CA ALA A 159 12.24 11.28 -34.11
C ALA A 159 12.25 11.01 -35.60
N VAL A 160 11.40 10.11 -36.10
CA VAL A 160 11.26 9.83 -37.55
C VAL A 160 10.71 11.05 -38.28
N ALA A 161 9.72 11.74 -37.74
CA ALA A 161 9.17 12.95 -38.31
C ALA A 161 10.20 14.09 -38.37
N CYS A 162 11.00 14.30 -37.32
CA CYS A 162 12.09 15.25 -37.29
C CYS A 162 13.17 14.89 -38.34
N TRP A 163 13.55 13.61 -38.44
CA TRP A 163 14.49 13.13 -39.46
C TRP A 163 13.99 13.40 -40.88
N TYR A 164 12.71 13.08 -41.13
CA TYR A 164 12.07 13.32 -42.43
C TYR A 164 12.04 14.82 -42.75
N PHE A 165 11.68 15.65 -41.79
CA PHE A 165 11.67 17.11 -41.98
C PHE A 165 13.07 17.66 -42.29
N PHE A 166 14.08 17.25 -41.52
CA PHE A 166 15.46 17.67 -41.72
C PHE A 166 16.01 17.23 -43.12
N THR A 167 15.70 16.00 -43.56
CA THR A 167 16.17 15.51 -44.85
C THR A 167 15.46 16.16 -46.02
N HIS A 168 14.18 16.52 -45.89
CA HIS A 168 13.41 17.10 -47.00
C HIS A 168 13.36 18.64 -47.00
N PHE A 169 13.49 19.29 -45.86
CA PHE A 169 13.48 20.76 -45.81
C PHE A 169 14.87 21.39 -45.76
N SER A 170 15.91 20.69 -45.35
CA SER A 170 17.27 21.22 -45.27
C SER A 170 18.00 21.23 -46.62
N LEU A 171 17.43 20.62 -47.66
CA LEU A 171 18.03 20.57 -49.01
C LEU A 171 17.44 21.61 -49.99
N GLY A 172 16.56 22.50 -49.51
CA GLY A 172 15.88 23.48 -50.38
C GLY A 172 16.23 24.94 -50.13
N GLY A 173 17.39 25.25 -49.55
CA GLY A 173 17.74 26.64 -49.23
C GLY A 173 19.19 27.00 -49.52
N GLY A 174 19.62 26.88 -50.73
CA GLY A 174 20.91 27.39 -51.19
C GLY A 174 20.77 28.16 -52.48
N ASN A 175 20.71 29.46 -52.42
CA ASN A 175 21.32 30.43 -53.32
C ASN A 175 20.61 31.79 -53.23
N GLY A 176 21.35 32.83 -52.91
CA GLY A 176 20.90 34.19 -53.03
C GLY A 176 21.71 35.19 -52.22
N ALA A 177 22.88 35.50 -52.78
CA ALA A 177 23.50 36.84 -52.87
C ALA A 177 23.42 37.83 -51.70
N GLY A 178 24.57 38.17 -51.16
CA GLY A 178 25.23 39.45 -51.17
C GLY A 178 24.41 40.70 -50.75
N GLY A 179 24.83 41.30 -49.64
CA GLY A 179 24.32 42.65 -49.29
C GLY A 179 24.98 43.15 -48.02
N ALA A 180 25.90 44.03 -48.22
CA ALA A 180 26.74 44.78 -47.35
C ALA A 180 26.15 45.26 -46.00
N LEU A 181 27.06 45.38 -45.01
CA LEU A 181 26.95 46.17 -43.78
C LEU A 181 26.71 47.66 -44.07
N PRO A 182 26.17 48.38 -43.10
CA PRO A 182 27.03 49.32 -42.42
C PRO A 182 26.90 49.32 -40.86
N VAL A 183 28.06 49.64 -40.35
CA VAL A 183 28.43 50.04 -39.00
C VAL A 183 27.74 51.32 -38.57
N SER A 184 27.40 51.49 -37.31
CA SER A 184 27.42 52.64 -36.40
C SER A 184 26.42 52.36 -35.26
N GLY A 185 26.68 52.51 -34.04
CA GLY A 185 27.63 53.25 -33.27
C GLY A 185 26.96 53.58 -31.95
N SER A 186 27.71 53.46 -30.90
CA SER A 186 27.69 54.32 -29.68
C SER A 186 26.69 54.14 -28.57
N THR A 187 27.21 53.74 -27.40
CA THR A 187 27.19 54.46 -26.11
C THR A 187 25.82 54.56 -25.42
N SER A 188 25.63 54.36 -24.16
CA SER A 188 26.40 54.51 -22.92
C SER A 188 25.51 54.16 -21.72
N THR A 189 26.06 53.54 -20.69
CA THR A 189 26.13 54.01 -19.31
C THR A 189 24.87 54.11 -18.47
N SER A 190 24.81 53.41 -17.37
CA SER A 190 24.81 53.79 -15.92
C SER A 190 23.98 52.76 -15.16
N ALA A 191 24.50 51.93 -14.27
CA ALA A 191 24.88 52.16 -12.88
C ALA A 191 23.75 52.66 -11.97
N SER A 192 23.42 51.84 -10.96
CA SER A 192 23.08 52.18 -9.57
C SER A 192 22.36 51.01 -8.93
N THR A 193 23.01 50.19 -8.11
CA THR A 193 23.25 50.38 -6.67
C THR A 193 21.98 50.57 -5.85
N GLY A 194 21.76 49.63 -4.93
CA GLY A 194 20.80 49.78 -3.83
C GLY A 194 20.49 48.51 -3.08
N GLU A 195 21.34 48.10 -2.19
CA GLU A 195 21.15 47.27 -0.99
C GLU A 195 20.96 48.25 0.19
N PRO A 196 20.68 47.82 1.45
CA PRO A 196 19.84 46.80 2.08
C PRO A 196 18.97 47.36 3.24
N ALA A 197 18.33 46.50 4.03
CA ALA A 197 18.12 46.56 5.51
C ALA A 197 16.93 45.63 5.87
N SER A 198 17.07 44.55 6.57
CA SER A 198 17.24 44.21 7.97
C SER A 198 16.17 44.77 8.96
N VAL A 199 15.45 43.82 9.55
CA VAL A 199 15.08 43.59 10.97
C VAL A 199 14.13 44.63 11.64
N PRO A 200 13.29 44.27 12.63
CA PRO A 200 13.42 43.23 13.65
C PRO A 200 12.36 42.12 13.58
#